data_a842bad0608c68c775b2104c99c17e09
#
_entry.id   a842bad0608c68c775b2104c99c17e09
#
_cell.length_a   1.000
_cell.length_b   1.000
_cell.length_c   1.000
_cell.angle_alpha   90.00
_cell.angle_beta   90.00
_cell.angle_gamma   90.00
#
_symmetry.space_group_name_H-M   'P 1'
#
loop_
_entity.id
_entity.type
_entity.pdbx_description
1 polymer ?
#
loop_
_entity_poly.entity_id
_entity_poly.type
_entity_poly.pdbx_seq_one_letter_code
_entity_poly.pdbx_strand_id
1 'polypeptide(L)'
;MLKKEYDIIVVGGGHAGVEASYASAKFGLRILLLTLNKKMIANMPCNPHIGGSAKGVVVREIDALGGLMGIAADNHPLQMKMLNTGKGPGVQCLRSQQDKIGYPAFVQGELDKIPNLDIEEEEVVDLLHDDNHVYGVLTRSGKEIRAKAVIITTGTYMDSRIISGRDVFSGGPDGEKASLGLSEALRKMGIEIFRLKTGTPPRIAKSSIDFSKAAIQLGSDDELAFSYGTTHFTPLAKQLPCYLIYTTEETLKIIKDHISDSAIFDGTIKGIGPRYCPAIESKVVRFADKERHQLFLEPEIEGGESIYLQGFSSGMPHEVQEEMVHSLPGLENAKILKWAYQIEYDAIQPLQFDATLQVKKYKGLYGAGQICGTSGYEEAGGLGLMAGINASLAILGKEPFILKRNESYIGVMIDDLVTKGTDEPYRLLSSRAEYRLLLRHDNADLRLSEYGHRLGLLSEERYQAFKKKYQDIEKAIEIMDKTVVADKEGLHKYLNELGYEYDGYGYHGLEILKRPYTNYVKVASLMPELADFHFSYDDILSLETRVKYEGYIKKEEKEAASLIKQENLALPLDVDYLTVSGLRIEARQKLNAVHPRTIGQASRIPGVNPADISILLLTLRRDGKL
;
A
#
# COMPACT_ATOMS: atom_id res chain seq x y z
N MET A 1 -23.37 -25.25 -3.31
CA MET A 1 -22.60 -26.51 -3.09
C MET A 1 -21.22 -26.28 -3.65
N LEU A 2 -20.17 -26.39 -2.81
CA LEU A 2 -18.77 -26.25 -3.25
C LEU A 2 -18.47 -27.21 -4.40
N LYS A 3 -17.82 -26.71 -5.45
CA LYS A 3 -17.29 -27.56 -6.54
C LYS A 3 -16.06 -28.30 -5.99
N LYS A 4 -15.78 -29.48 -6.49
CA LYS A 4 -14.60 -30.26 -6.08
C LYS A 4 -13.29 -29.69 -6.64
N GLU A 5 -13.36 -28.80 -7.63
CA GLU A 5 -12.19 -28.28 -8.35
C GLU A 5 -12.39 -26.83 -8.80
N TYR A 6 -11.39 -26.01 -8.53
CA TYR A 6 -11.27 -24.59 -8.92
C TYR A 6 -9.98 -24.37 -9.71
N ASP A 7 -9.85 -23.23 -10.35
CA ASP A 7 -8.57 -22.85 -10.95
C ASP A 7 -7.67 -22.21 -9.89
N ILE A 8 -8.21 -21.32 -9.05
CA ILE A 8 -7.48 -20.68 -7.95
C ILE A 8 -8.31 -20.74 -6.66
N ILE A 9 -7.66 -21.08 -5.56
CA ILE A 9 -8.20 -20.89 -4.21
C ILE A 9 -7.43 -19.74 -3.55
N VAL A 10 -8.17 -18.75 -3.02
CA VAL A 10 -7.64 -17.64 -2.22
C VAL A 10 -8.02 -17.88 -0.76
N VAL A 11 -7.06 -17.87 0.14
CA VAL A 11 -7.24 -18.17 1.56
C VAL A 11 -7.12 -16.89 2.38
N GLY A 12 -8.27 -16.33 2.79
CA GLY A 12 -8.37 -15.08 3.56
C GLY A 12 -9.04 -13.95 2.77
N GLY A 13 -10.06 -13.31 3.36
CA GLY A 13 -10.89 -12.26 2.76
C GLY A 13 -10.44 -10.83 3.06
N GLY A 14 -9.17 -10.59 3.49
CA GLY A 14 -8.62 -9.25 3.67
C GLY A 14 -8.34 -8.56 2.32
N HIS A 15 -7.76 -7.34 2.36
CA HIS A 15 -7.50 -6.55 1.15
C HIS A 15 -6.67 -7.30 0.08
N ALA A 16 -5.71 -8.12 0.52
CA ALA A 16 -4.93 -8.97 -0.41
C ALA A 16 -5.81 -10.04 -1.09
N GLY A 17 -6.65 -10.72 -0.33
CA GLY A 17 -7.54 -11.75 -0.85
C GLY A 17 -8.62 -11.18 -1.78
N VAL A 18 -9.14 -10.00 -1.45
CA VAL A 18 -10.09 -9.26 -2.30
C VAL A 18 -9.46 -8.96 -3.66
N GLU A 19 -8.31 -8.31 -3.68
CA GLU A 19 -7.65 -7.92 -4.94
C GLU A 19 -7.18 -9.13 -5.74
N ALA A 20 -6.67 -10.18 -5.07
CA ALA A 20 -6.30 -11.42 -5.75
C ALA A 20 -7.51 -12.11 -6.41
N SER A 21 -8.63 -12.20 -5.69
CA SER A 21 -9.86 -12.81 -6.21
C SER A 21 -10.47 -12.00 -7.35
N TYR A 22 -10.55 -10.68 -7.16
CA TYR A 22 -11.11 -9.74 -8.15
C TYR A 22 -10.31 -9.76 -9.45
N ALA A 23 -8.97 -9.69 -9.37
CA ALA A 23 -8.12 -9.75 -10.55
C ALA A 23 -8.19 -11.12 -11.25
N SER A 24 -8.07 -12.21 -10.49
CA SER A 24 -8.08 -13.57 -11.07
C SER A 24 -9.39 -13.89 -11.78
N ALA A 25 -10.51 -13.42 -11.24
CA ALA A 25 -11.82 -13.64 -11.85
C ALA A 25 -11.96 -12.97 -13.23
N LYS A 26 -11.30 -11.84 -13.45
CA LYS A 26 -11.28 -11.13 -14.75
C LYS A 26 -10.57 -11.91 -15.86
N PHE A 27 -9.71 -12.86 -15.51
CA PHE A 27 -9.11 -13.78 -16.50
C PHE A 27 -10.05 -14.93 -16.92
N GLY A 28 -11.29 -14.95 -16.42
CA GLY A 28 -12.27 -16.00 -16.74
C GLY A 28 -12.04 -17.30 -15.98
N LEU A 29 -11.15 -17.33 -15.00
CA LEU A 29 -10.85 -18.50 -14.18
C LEU A 29 -11.92 -18.68 -13.08
N ARG A 30 -12.11 -19.92 -12.62
CA ARG A 30 -12.99 -20.24 -11.50
C ARG A 30 -12.25 -20.05 -10.19
N ILE A 31 -12.73 -19.12 -9.37
CA ILE A 31 -12.07 -18.72 -8.13
C ILE A 31 -12.92 -19.14 -6.93
N LEU A 32 -12.25 -19.62 -5.89
CA LEU A 32 -12.83 -19.82 -4.57
C LEU A 32 -12.12 -18.94 -3.55
N LEU A 33 -12.86 -18.03 -2.93
CA LEU A 33 -12.37 -17.28 -1.77
C LEU A 33 -12.85 -17.96 -0.50
N LEU A 34 -11.92 -18.43 0.31
CA LEU A 34 -12.17 -19.01 1.64
C LEU A 34 -11.86 -17.98 2.72
N THR A 35 -12.81 -17.76 3.62
CA THR A 35 -12.66 -16.82 4.73
C THR A 35 -13.22 -17.41 6.02
N LEU A 36 -12.74 -16.95 7.18
CA LEU A 36 -13.28 -17.36 8.48
C LEU A 36 -14.68 -16.79 8.72
N ASN A 37 -14.96 -15.60 8.15
CA ASN A 37 -16.23 -14.90 8.30
C ASN A 37 -16.47 -13.99 7.07
N LYS A 38 -17.54 -14.25 6.32
CA LYS A 38 -17.88 -13.46 5.12
C LYS A 38 -18.16 -12.00 5.42
N LYS A 39 -18.72 -11.70 6.61
CA LYS A 39 -19.00 -10.32 7.04
C LYS A 39 -17.75 -9.50 7.29
N MET A 40 -16.61 -10.15 7.45
CA MET A 40 -15.32 -9.49 7.71
C MET A 40 -14.44 -9.33 6.44
N ILE A 41 -14.98 -9.65 5.27
CA ILE A 41 -14.29 -9.40 4.00
C ILE A 41 -14.03 -7.90 3.85
N ALA A 42 -12.80 -7.53 3.55
CA ALA A 42 -12.32 -6.13 3.45
C ALA A 42 -12.44 -5.31 4.75
N ASN A 43 -12.56 -5.95 5.91
CA ASN A 43 -12.58 -5.24 7.20
C ASN A 43 -11.32 -4.41 7.42
N MET A 44 -11.48 -3.31 8.15
CA MET A 44 -10.42 -2.36 8.50
C MET A 44 -10.17 -2.33 10.03
N PRO A 45 -9.59 -3.39 10.60
CA PRO A 45 -9.52 -3.54 12.07
C PRO A 45 -8.51 -2.60 12.73
N CYS A 46 -7.46 -2.18 12.00
CA CYS A 46 -6.40 -1.34 12.55
C CYS A 46 -6.79 0.13 12.53
N ASN A 47 -6.90 0.73 11.36
CA ASN A 47 -7.23 2.15 11.19
C ASN A 47 -8.30 2.32 10.11
N PRO A 48 -9.12 3.40 10.20
CA PRO A 48 -10.22 3.60 9.26
C PRO A 48 -9.81 4.48 8.06
N HIS A 49 -8.63 4.26 7.48
CA HIS A 49 -8.22 5.07 6.34
C HIS A 49 -7.43 4.30 5.28
N ILE A 50 -7.54 4.77 4.04
CA ILE A 50 -6.81 4.33 2.86
C ILE A 50 -5.91 5.48 2.37
N GLY A 51 -4.70 5.16 1.92
CA GLY A 51 -3.76 6.12 1.36
C GLY A 51 -2.80 6.71 2.37
N GLY A 52 -2.28 7.90 2.05
CA GLY A 52 -1.17 8.52 2.75
C GLY A 52 0.14 8.40 1.99
N SER A 53 1.24 8.86 2.60
CA SER A 53 2.55 8.95 1.93
C SER A 53 2.99 7.62 1.32
N ALA A 54 3.32 7.59 0.04
CA ALA A 54 3.58 6.44 -0.82
C ALA A 54 2.35 5.52 -1.02
N LYS A 55 1.56 5.28 0.02
CA LYS A 55 0.41 4.36 0.00
C LYS A 55 -0.69 4.83 -0.94
N GLY A 56 -1.01 6.13 -0.94
CA GLY A 56 -1.97 6.71 -1.89
C GLY A 56 -1.54 6.51 -3.36
N VAL A 57 -0.24 6.47 -3.62
CA VAL A 57 0.28 6.13 -4.97
C VAL A 57 -0.01 4.67 -5.29
N VAL A 58 0.20 3.74 -4.33
CA VAL A 58 -0.11 2.31 -4.53
C VAL A 58 -1.59 2.09 -4.83
N VAL A 59 -2.50 2.79 -4.13
CA VAL A 59 -3.95 2.69 -4.42
C VAL A 59 -4.25 3.10 -5.86
N ARG A 60 -3.63 4.18 -6.34
CA ARG A 60 -3.75 4.59 -7.73
C ARG A 60 -3.10 3.61 -8.72
N GLU A 61 -2.02 2.96 -8.34
CA GLU A 61 -1.39 1.90 -9.14
C GLU A 61 -2.29 0.67 -9.23
N ILE A 62 -2.95 0.29 -8.12
CA ILE A 62 -3.96 -0.78 -8.09
C ILE A 62 -5.11 -0.43 -9.04
N ASP A 63 -5.65 0.80 -8.97
CA ASP A 63 -6.73 1.26 -9.83
C ASP A 63 -6.35 1.29 -11.32
N ALA A 64 -5.17 1.80 -11.65
CA ALA A 64 -4.66 1.85 -13.02
C ALA A 64 -4.48 0.45 -13.64
N LEU A 65 -4.17 -0.55 -12.82
CA LEU A 65 -4.12 -1.96 -13.22
C LEU A 65 -5.51 -2.63 -13.24
N GLY A 66 -6.56 -1.93 -12.83
CA GLY A 66 -7.93 -2.45 -12.84
C GLY A 66 -8.36 -3.15 -11.55
N GLY A 67 -7.71 -2.89 -10.40
CA GLY A 67 -8.12 -3.36 -9.07
C GLY A 67 -9.33 -2.62 -8.50
N LEU A 68 -9.76 -3.00 -7.31
CA LEU A 68 -11.02 -2.56 -6.68
C LEU A 68 -10.82 -1.51 -5.59
N MET A 69 -9.67 -1.50 -4.90
CA MET A 69 -9.44 -0.70 -3.68
C MET A 69 -9.70 0.80 -3.87
N GLY A 70 -9.25 1.39 -4.99
CA GLY A 70 -9.45 2.80 -5.28
C GLY A 70 -10.94 3.14 -5.45
N ILE A 71 -11.66 2.34 -6.22
CA ILE A 71 -13.10 2.48 -6.43
C ILE A 71 -13.86 2.37 -5.10
N ALA A 72 -13.51 1.38 -4.28
CA ALA A 72 -14.14 1.17 -2.98
C ALA A 72 -13.89 2.35 -2.03
N ALA A 73 -12.67 2.88 -2.01
CA ALA A 73 -12.31 4.02 -1.17
C ALA A 73 -13.03 5.31 -1.55
N ASP A 74 -13.35 5.49 -2.82
CA ASP A 74 -14.06 6.68 -3.31
C ASP A 74 -15.58 6.63 -3.02
N ASN A 75 -16.13 5.44 -2.75
CA ASN A 75 -17.57 5.28 -2.54
C ASN A 75 -18.03 5.60 -1.10
N HIS A 76 -17.17 5.44 -0.10
CA HIS A 76 -17.53 5.64 1.31
C HIS A 76 -16.52 6.48 2.09
N PRO A 77 -16.03 7.61 1.54
CA PRO A 77 -15.10 8.47 2.24
C PRO A 77 -15.82 9.30 3.30
N LEU A 78 -15.33 9.28 4.54
CA LEU A 78 -15.71 10.23 5.58
C LEU A 78 -14.95 11.56 5.44
N GLN A 79 -13.72 11.50 4.93
CA GLN A 79 -12.90 12.68 4.64
C GLN A 79 -11.90 12.37 3.54
N MET A 80 -11.66 13.33 2.64
CA MET A 80 -10.65 13.26 1.59
C MET A 80 -9.65 14.40 1.77
N LYS A 81 -8.35 14.11 1.67
CA LYS A 81 -7.30 15.13 1.83
C LYS A 81 -6.06 14.81 1.01
N MET A 82 -5.60 15.79 0.24
CA MET A 82 -4.26 15.75 -0.37
C MET A 82 -3.21 16.08 0.70
N LEU A 83 -2.25 15.20 0.90
CA LEU A 83 -1.15 15.39 1.84
C LEU A 83 0.09 15.93 1.13
N ASN A 84 0.93 16.65 1.91
CA ASN A 84 2.22 17.20 1.44
C ASN A 84 2.10 18.21 0.29
N THR A 85 0.99 18.93 0.19
CA THR A 85 0.76 19.94 -0.86
C THR A 85 1.80 21.06 -0.87
N GLY A 86 2.39 21.39 0.29
CA GLY A 86 3.51 22.34 0.40
C GLY A 86 4.88 21.76 0.02
N LYS A 87 4.95 20.52 -0.48
CA LYS A 87 6.17 19.84 -0.92
C LYS A 87 6.09 19.54 -2.40
N GLY A 88 7.22 19.12 -3.01
CA GLY A 88 7.25 18.75 -4.42
C GLY A 88 6.36 17.52 -4.75
N PRO A 89 5.99 17.34 -6.03
CA PRO A 89 4.99 16.35 -6.48
C PRO A 89 5.38 14.90 -6.19
N GLY A 90 6.66 14.59 -6.07
CA GLY A 90 7.15 13.23 -5.76
C GLY A 90 6.79 12.70 -4.36
N VAL A 91 6.15 13.50 -3.49
CA VAL A 91 5.70 13.08 -2.15
C VAL A 91 4.24 13.45 -1.85
N GLN A 92 3.58 14.13 -2.78
CA GLN A 92 2.14 14.41 -2.67
C GLN A 92 1.35 13.10 -2.82
N CYS A 93 0.30 12.96 -2.05
CA CYS A 93 -0.51 11.76 -2.06
C CYS A 93 -1.87 11.99 -1.40
N LEU A 94 -2.86 11.26 -1.86
CA LEU A 94 -4.20 11.27 -1.31
C LEU A 94 -4.29 10.38 -0.06
N ARG A 95 -5.07 10.83 0.91
CA ARG A 95 -5.55 10.05 2.05
C ARG A 95 -7.05 10.22 2.19
N SER A 96 -7.75 9.12 2.36
CA SER A 96 -9.17 9.08 2.64
C SER A 96 -9.43 8.41 3.98
N GLN A 97 -10.20 9.09 4.84
CA GLN A 97 -10.83 8.49 5.99
C GLN A 97 -12.04 7.71 5.51
N GLN A 98 -12.22 6.46 5.94
CA GLN A 98 -13.24 5.54 5.43
C GLN A 98 -14.31 5.24 6.47
N ASP A 99 -15.53 5.04 6.01
CA ASP A 99 -16.58 4.42 6.81
C ASP A 99 -16.30 2.91 6.92
N LYS A 100 -16.06 2.43 8.14
CA LYS A 100 -15.73 1.01 8.42
C LYS A 100 -16.86 0.02 8.16
N ILE A 101 -18.08 0.50 7.97
CA ILE A 101 -19.24 -0.31 7.59
C ILE A 101 -19.46 -0.23 6.08
N GLY A 102 -19.46 0.98 5.54
CA GLY A 102 -19.76 1.22 4.12
C GLY A 102 -18.71 0.65 3.18
N TYR A 103 -17.42 0.86 3.49
CA TYR A 103 -16.33 0.36 2.65
C TYR A 103 -16.33 -1.17 2.50
N PRO A 104 -16.37 -2.00 3.57
CA PRO A 104 -16.46 -3.45 3.43
C PRO A 104 -17.74 -3.89 2.73
N ALA A 105 -18.88 -3.27 3.04
CA ALA A 105 -20.16 -3.60 2.41
C ALA A 105 -20.14 -3.37 0.89
N PHE A 106 -19.52 -2.27 0.44
CA PHE A 106 -19.33 -2.01 -0.98
C PHE A 106 -18.47 -3.10 -1.64
N VAL A 107 -17.33 -3.44 -1.04
CA VAL A 107 -16.42 -4.47 -1.56
C VAL A 107 -17.13 -5.82 -1.66
N GLN A 108 -17.85 -6.23 -0.61
CA GLN A 108 -18.62 -7.47 -0.61
C GLN A 108 -19.67 -7.48 -1.73
N GLY A 109 -20.40 -6.37 -1.90
CA GLY A 109 -21.38 -6.22 -2.98
C GLY A 109 -20.77 -6.30 -4.38
N GLU A 110 -19.55 -5.82 -4.58
CA GLU A 110 -18.84 -5.96 -5.86
C GLU A 110 -18.36 -7.40 -6.10
N LEU A 111 -17.87 -8.09 -5.07
CA LEU A 111 -17.46 -9.49 -5.19
C LEU A 111 -18.66 -10.42 -5.48
N ASP A 112 -19.82 -10.16 -4.88
CA ASP A 112 -21.05 -10.95 -5.09
C ASP A 112 -21.57 -10.87 -6.53
N LYS A 113 -21.21 -9.83 -7.29
CA LYS A 113 -21.58 -9.67 -8.71
C LYS A 113 -20.74 -10.54 -9.65
N ILE A 114 -19.65 -11.14 -9.18
CA ILE A 114 -18.70 -11.88 -10.02
C ILE A 114 -19.18 -13.33 -10.21
N PRO A 115 -19.58 -13.74 -11.41
CA PRO A 115 -20.25 -15.03 -11.62
C PRO A 115 -19.33 -16.25 -11.49
N ASN A 116 -18.03 -16.08 -11.61
CA ASN A 116 -17.00 -17.13 -11.52
C ASN A 116 -16.19 -17.07 -10.22
N LEU A 117 -16.68 -16.34 -9.22
CA LEU A 117 -16.14 -16.28 -7.86
C LEU A 117 -17.15 -16.92 -6.89
N ASP A 118 -16.74 -18.00 -6.26
CA ASP A 118 -17.46 -18.58 -5.13
C ASP A 118 -16.80 -18.10 -3.81
N ILE A 119 -17.60 -17.72 -2.82
CA ILE A 119 -17.11 -17.28 -1.49
C ILE A 119 -17.70 -18.21 -0.43
N GLU A 120 -16.84 -18.80 0.41
CA GLU A 120 -17.27 -19.73 1.44
C GLU A 120 -16.58 -19.48 2.79
N GLU A 121 -17.34 -19.72 3.87
CA GLU A 121 -16.83 -19.70 5.25
C GLU A 121 -16.22 -21.05 5.58
N GLU A 122 -14.90 -21.16 5.49
CA GLU A 122 -14.13 -22.34 5.84
C GLU A 122 -12.74 -21.94 6.32
N GLU A 123 -12.24 -22.65 7.31
CA GLU A 123 -10.87 -22.50 7.81
C GLU A 123 -9.96 -23.49 7.10
N VAL A 124 -8.94 -23.01 6.42
CA VAL A 124 -7.88 -23.84 5.83
C VAL A 124 -6.87 -24.22 6.92
N VAL A 125 -6.63 -25.50 7.08
CA VAL A 125 -5.73 -26.05 8.11
C VAL A 125 -4.48 -26.73 7.54
N ASP A 126 -4.53 -27.13 6.26
CA ASP A 126 -3.42 -27.78 5.57
C ASP A 126 -3.51 -27.54 4.06
N LEU A 127 -2.44 -27.86 3.35
CA LEU A 127 -2.34 -27.77 1.89
C LEU A 127 -2.24 -29.18 1.30
N LEU A 128 -2.93 -29.39 0.17
CA LEU A 128 -2.76 -30.61 -0.63
C LEU A 128 -1.55 -30.39 -1.53
N HIS A 129 -0.49 -31.18 -1.34
CA HIS A 129 0.78 -31.00 -2.04
C HIS A 129 1.50 -32.31 -2.29
N ASP A 130 2.42 -32.31 -3.23
CA ASP A 130 3.52 -33.27 -3.38
C ASP A 130 4.87 -32.58 -3.04
N ASP A 131 5.98 -33.15 -3.45
CA ASP A 131 7.32 -32.65 -3.12
C ASP A 131 7.61 -31.23 -3.62
N ASN A 132 6.96 -30.78 -4.70
CA ASN A 132 7.26 -29.50 -5.36
C ASN A 132 6.05 -28.75 -5.90
N HIS A 133 4.83 -29.23 -5.66
CA HIS A 133 3.62 -28.61 -6.19
C HIS A 133 2.48 -28.63 -5.18
N VAL A 134 1.76 -27.52 -5.04
CA VAL A 134 0.53 -27.39 -4.27
C VAL A 134 -0.66 -27.42 -5.23
N TYR A 135 -1.63 -28.32 -4.97
CA TYR A 135 -2.79 -28.56 -5.82
C TYR A 135 -4.13 -28.49 -5.08
N GLY A 136 -4.16 -27.84 -3.92
CA GLY A 136 -5.40 -27.65 -3.19
C GLY A 136 -5.21 -27.37 -1.72
N VAL A 137 -6.32 -27.42 -0.98
CA VAL A 137 -6.37 -27.15 0.46
C VAL A 137 -7.19 -28.20 1.19
N LEU A 138 -6.86 -28.43 2.47
CA LEU A 138 -7.68 -29.16 3.42
C LEU A 138 -8.31 -28.17 4.41
N THR A 139 -9.61 -28.25 4.57
CA THR A 139 -10.33 -27.40 5.53
C THR A 139 -10.49 -28.09 6.88
N ARG A 140 -10.81 -27.31 7.92
CA ARG A 140 -11.09 -27.84 9.26
C ARG A 140 -12.30 -28.78 9.30
N SER A 141 -13.26 -28.58 8.41
CA SER A 141 -14.41 -29.50 8.27
C SER A 141 -14.06 -30.82 7.56
N GLY A 142 -12.79 -31.03 7.19
CA GLY A 142 -12.31 -32.24 6.51
C GLY A 142 -12.56 -32.26 5.00
N LYS A 143 -12.90 -31.15 4.39
CA LYS A 143 -13.08 -31.07 2.93
C LYS A 143 -11.73 -30.87 2.24
N GLU A 144 -11.43 -31.73 1.28
CA GLU A 144 -10.35 -31.55 0.32
C GLU A 144 -10.90 -30.81 -0.90
N ILE A 145 -10.32 -29.64 -1.21
CA ILE A 145 -10.71 -28.82 -2.34
C ILE A 145 -9.48 -28.64 -3.25
N ARG A 146 -9.58 -29.09 -4.50
CA ARG A 146 -8.48 -29.04 -5.46
C ARG A 146 -8.48 -27.71 -6.22
N ALA A 147 -7.26 -27.25 -6.55
CA ALA A 147 -7.04 -26.09 -7.42
C ALA A 147 -5.69 -26.20 -8.12
N LYS A 148 -5.53 -25.46 -9.23
CA LYS A 148 -4.25 -25.33 -9.93
C LYS A 148 -3.27 -24.41 -9.21
N ALA A 149 -3.79 -23.46 -8.43
CA ALA A 149 -3.00 -22.58 -7.57
C ALA A 149 -3.74 -22.23 -6.29
N VAL A 150 -2.97 -21.98 -5.22
CA VAL A 150 -3.44 -21.50 -3.93
C VAL A 150 -2.70 -20.20 -3.59
N ILE A 151 -3.45 -19.15 -3.21
CA ILE A 151 -2.91 -17.86 -2.79
C ILE A 151 -3.23 -17.67 -1.31
N ILE A 152 -2.21 -17.66 -0.44
CA ILE A 152 -2.39 -17.45 1.00
C ILE A 152 -2.38 -15.95 1.29
N THR A 153 -3.46 -15.45 1.90
CA THR A 153 -3.69 -14.04 2.23
C THR A 153 -4.27 -13.88 3.64
N THR A 154 -3.79 -14.70 4.57
CA THR A 154 -4.33 -14.85 5.94
C THR A 154 -4.14 -13.63 6.86
N GLY A 155 -3.49 -12.58 6.39
CA GLY A 155 -3.32 -11.33 7.14
C GLY A 155 -2.64 -11.53 8.49
N THR A 156 -3.29 -11.09 9.57
CA THR A 156 -2.81 -11.20 10.94
C THR A 156 -3.44 -12.36 11.70
N TYR A 157 -4.04 -13.35 11.01
CA TYR A 157 -4.84 -14.41 11.65
C TYR A 157 -4.07 -15.71 11.87
N MET A 158 -2.97 -15.93 11.13
CA MET A 158 -2.25 -17.20 11.17
C MET A 158 -1.53 -17.40 12.50
N ASP A 159 -1.98 -18.41 13.28
CA ASP A 159 -1.53 -18.72 14.65
C ASP A 159 -1.47 -17.48 15.55
N SER A 160 -2.49 -16.61 15.41
CA SER A 160 -2.50 -15.31 16.05
C SER A 160 -2.92 -15.37 17.51
N ARG A 161 -2.38 -14.43 18.30
CA ARG A 161 -2.81 -14.18 19.66
C ARG A 161 -2.97 -12.70 19.93
N ILE A 162 -4.00 -12.36 20.65
CA ILE A 162 -4.31 -11.01 21.11
C ILE A 162 -3.68 -10.83 22.49
N ILE A 163 -3.06 -9.69 22.70
CA ILE A 163 -2.55 -9.21 23.98
C ILE A 163 -3.27 -7.90 24.29
N SER A 164 -4.21 -7.91 25.24
CA SER A 164 -5.00 -6.76 25.64
C SER A 164 -4.87 -6.58 27.15
N GLY A 165 -4.12 -5.57 27.56
CA GLY A 165 -3.69 -5.45 28.95
C GLY A 165 -2.86 -6.66 29.37
N ARG A 166 -3.30 -7.32 30.45
CA ARG A 166 -2.67 -8.57 30.94
C ARG A 166 -3.23 -9.83 30.31
N ASP A 167 -4.31 -9.73 29.55
CA ASP A 167 -4.96 -10.86 28.92
C ASP A 167 -4.23 -11.28 27.65
N VAL A 168 -3.91 -12.57 27.52
CA VAL A 168 -3.31 -13.19 26.35
C VAL A 168 -4.15 -14.38 25.91
N PHE A 169 -4.72 -14.31 24.72
CA PHE A 169 -5.58 -15.37 24.20
C PHE A 169 -5.44 -15.56 22.69
N SER A 170 -5.74 -16.75 22.20
CA SER A 170 -5.81 -17.03 20.77
C SER A 170 -7.00 -16.30 20.15
N GLY A 171 -6.77 -15.51 19.12
CA GLY A 171 -7.82 -14.72 18.47
C GLY A 171 -7.27 -13.83 17.35
N GLY A 172 -8.19 -13.32 16.55
CA GLY A 172 -7.96 -12.31 15.51
C GLY A 172 -8.52 -10.94 15.92
N PRO A 173 -8.35 -9.93 15.04
CA PRO A 173 -8.94 -8.62 15.25
C PRO A 173 -10.46 -8.66 15.41
N ASP A 174 -11.01 -7.67 16.13
CA ASP A 174 -12.45 -7.45 16.31
C ASP A 174 -13.24 -8.65 16.89
N GLY A 175 -12.58 -9.49 17.70
CA GLY A 175 -13.20 -10.67 18.33
C GLY A 175 -13.29 -11.90 17.44
N GLU A 176 -12.68 -11.85 16.26
CA GLU A 176 -12.59 -12.99 15.35
C GLU A 176 -11.69 -14.10 15.88
N LYS A 177 -11.84 -15.30 15.31
CA LYS A 177 -10.99 -16.45 15.64
C LYS A 177 -9.63 -16.36 14.97
N ALA A 178 -8.59 -16.93 15.58
CA ALA A 178 -7.33 -17.19 14.92
C ALA A 178 -7.48 -18.32 13.88
N SER A 179 -6.67 -18.30 12.84
CA SER A 179 -6.51 -19.42 11.90
C SER A 179 -5.42 -20.36 12.44
N LEU A 180 -5.80 -21.57 12.79
CA LEU A 180 -4.92 -22.54 13.44
C LEU A 180 -4.66 -23.74 12.52
N GLY A 181 -3.45 -24.29 12.60
CA GLY A 181 -3.02 -25.48 11.84
C GLY A 181 -2.20 -25.15 10.60
N LEU A 182 -2.56 -24.14 9.84
CA LEU A 182 -1.86 -23.79 8.59
C LEU A 182 -0.38 -23.43 8.81
N SER A 183 -0.03 -22.74 9.90
CA SER A 183 1.37 -22.44 10.25
C SER A 183 2.18 -23.72 10.45
N GLU A 184 1.62 -24.72 11.13
CA GLU A 184 2.29 -26.00 11.36
C GLU A 184 2.45 -26.77 10.04
N ALA A 185 1.41 -26.78 9.20
CA ALA A 185 1.46 -27.39 7.87
C ALA A 185 2.58 -26.79 7.02
N LEU A 186 2.67 -25.45 6.95
CA LEU A 186 3.74 -24.77 6.22
C LEU A 186 5.14 -25.11 6.76
N ARG A 187 5.31 -25.18 8.10
CA ARG A 187 6.59 -25.60 8.70
C ARG A 187 6.95 -27.06 8.34
N LYS A 188 5.98 -27.98 8.32
CA LYS A 188 6.19 -29.37 7.89
C LYS A 188 6.61 -29.47 6.42
N MET A 189 6.11 -28.57 5.56
CA MET A 189 6.55 -28.43 4.18
C MET A 189 7.96 -27.84 4.04
N GLY A 190 8.58 -27.39 5.15
CA GLY A 190 9.90 -26.78 5.18
C GLY A 190 9.87 -25.31 4.73
N ILE A 191 8.73 -24.65 4.87
CA ILE A 191 8.60 -23.21 4.67
C ILE A 191 8.97 -22.51 5.98
N GLU A 192 9.88 -21.58 5.90
CA GLU A 192 10.37 -20.80 7.06
C GLU A 192 9.34 -19.75 7.45
N ILE A 193 8.90 -19.80 8.69
CA ILE A 193 7.90 -18.92 9.31
C ILE A 193 8.57 -18.11 10.41
N PHE A 194 8.26 -16.83 10.49
CA PHE A 194 8.70 -15.94 11.55
C PHE A 194 7.52 -15.20 12.19
N ARG A 195 7.74 -14.65 13.38
CA ARG A 195 6.69 -14.03 14.19
C ARG A 195 6.74 -12.53 14.09
N LEU A 196 5.65 -11.91 13.66
CA LEU A 196 5.47 -10.47 13.61
C LEU A 196 4.42 -10.01 14.61
N LYS A 197 4.41 -8.71 14.91
CA LYS A 197 3.37 -8.09 15.69
C LYS A 197 2.88 -6.79 15.06
N THR A 198 1.63 -6.46 15.33
CA THR A 198 1.05 -5.14 15.13
C THR A 198 0.15 -4.78 16.31
N GLY A 199 -0.51 -3.64 16.28
CA GLY A 199 -1.42 -3.23 17.34
C GLY A 199 -2.40 -2.18 16.87
N THR A 200 -3.42 -1.93 17.67
CA THR A 200 -4.43 -0.91 17.41
C THR A 200 -4.64 -0.04 18.64
N PRO A 201 -4.94 1.26 18.47
CA PRO A 201 -5.28 2.17 19.56
C PRO A 201 -6.67 1.88 20.16
N PRO A 202 -7.00 2.53 21.30
CA PRO A 202 -8.32 2.44 21.88
C PRO A 202 -9.37 3.15 21.01
N ARG A 203 -10.63 2.81 21.21
CA ARG A 203 -11.80 3.52 20.67
C ARG A 203 -12.50 4.26 21.79
N ILE A 204 -12.81 5.52 21.53
CA ILE A 204 -13.39 6.45 22.50
C ILE A 204 -14.82 6.80 22.08
N ALA A 205 -15.74 6.86 23.03
CA ALA A 205 -17.10 7.30 22.76
C ALA A 205 -17.11 8.80 22.39
N LYS A 206 -17.61 9.13 21.20
CA LYS A 206 -17.68 10.51 20.68
C LYS A 206 -18.37 11.46 21.65
N SER A 207 -19.48 11.02 22.26
CA SER A 207 -20.28 11.78 23.24
C SER A 207 -19.53 12.13 24.53
N SER A 208 -18.39 11.49 24.81
CA SER A 208 -17.55 11.72 25.99
C SER A 208 -16.33 12.61 25.75
N ILE A 209 -16.18 13.16 24.53
CA ILE A 209 -15.03 13.96 24.12
C ILE A 209 -15.37 15.46 24.14
N ASP A 210 -14.53 16.26 24.78
CA ASP A 210 -14.57 17.72 24.68
C ASP A 210 -13.71 18.19 23.47
N PHE A 211 -14.34 18.29 22.32
CA PHE A 211 -13.67 18.71 21.08
C PHE A 211 -13.20 20.18 21.10
N SER A 212 -13.64 20.99 22.04
CA SER A 212 -13.17 22.38 22.16
C SER A 212 -11.68 22.49 22.50
N LYS A 213 -11.10 21.42 23.06
CA LYS A 213 -9.68 21.31 23.41
C LYS A 213 -8.82 20.72 22.29
N ALA A 214 -9.41 20.42 21.13
CA ALA A 214 -8.73 19.81 20.00
C ALA A 214 -8.72 20.72 18.77
N ALA A 215 -7.64 20.70 18.00
CA ALA A 215 -7.54 21.48 16.76
C ALA A 215 -8.22 20.73 15.60
N ILE A 216 -9.26 21.36 15.02
CA ILE A 216 -10.00 20.77 13.90
C ILE A 216 -9.12 20.58 12.67
N GLN A 217 -9.28 19.45 12.00
CA GLN A 217 -8.58 19.06 10.76
C GLN A 217 -9.62 18.75 9.69
N LEU A 218 -9.91 19.73 8.85
CA LEU A 218 -10.85 19.57 7.74
C LEU A 218 -10.21 18.79 6.58
N GLY A 219 -11.05 18.18 5.76
CA GLY A 219 -10.69 17.64 4.45
C GLY A 219 -10.43 18.72 3.41
N SER A 220 -10.34 18.34 2.15
CA SER A 220 -10.26 19.24 1.00
C SER A 220 -11.64 19.42 0.35
N ASP A 221 -11.85 20.59 -0.25
CA ASP A 221 -13.02 20.86 -1.09
C ASP A 221 -12.74 20.56 -2.58
N ASP A 222 -11.52 20.12 -2.87
CA ASP A 222 -11.13 19.71 -4.20
C ASP A 222 -11.82 18.39 -4.60
N GLU A 223 -12.02 18.19 -5.90
CA GLU A 223 -12.55 16.96 -6.48
C GLU A 223 -11.49 15.84 -6.45
N LEU A 224 -11.32 15.24 -5.27
CA LEU A 224 -10.32 14.21 -5.01
C LEU A 224 -10.90 12.81 -5.10
N ALA A 225 -10.20 11.91 -5.79
CA ALA A 225 -10.53 10.50 -5.87
C ALA A 225 -9.27 9.64 -6.03
N PHE A 226 -9.32 8.36 -5.67
CA PHE A 226 -8.27 7.39 -5.98
C PHE A 226 -8.44 6.79 -7.37
N SER A 227 -9.67 6.46 -7.74
CA SER A 227 -9.95 5.88 -9.04
C SER A 227 -10.05 6.94 -10.13
N TYR A 228 -9.37 6.72 -11.23
CA TYR A 228 -9.48 7.56 -12.44
C TYR A 228 -10.85 7.42 -13.14
N GLY A 229 -11.68 6.49 -12.70
CA GLY A 229 -13.06 6.34 -13.19
C GLY A 229 -14.12 6.98 -12.30
N THR A 230 -13.74 7.58 -11.18
CA THR A 230 -14.68 8.22 -10.25
C THR A 230 -15.18 9.55 -10.82
N THR A 231 -16.50 9.73 -10.84
CA THR A 231 -17.19 10.94 -11.31
C THR A 231 -17.98 11.65 -10.21
N HIS A 232 -18.02 11.06 -9.01
CA HIS A 232 -18.75 11.60 -7.87
C HIS A 232 -17.79 11.91 -6.73
N PHE A 233 -17.79 13.15 -6.29
CA PHE A 233 -16.89 13.63 -5.26
C PHE A 233 -17.69 14.04 -4.02
N THR A 234 -17.11 13.77 -2.83
CA THR A 234 -17.74 14.14 -1.56
C THR A 234 -17.36 15.58 -1.20
N PRO A 235 -18.31 16.54 -1.30
CA PRO A 235 -18.02 17.93 -1.01
C PRO A 235 -17.63 18.12 0.46
N LEU A 236 -16.82 19.14 0.76
CA LEU A 236 -16.31 19.42 2.11
C LEU A 236 -17.42 19.49 3.16
N ALA A 237 -18.58 20.06 2.79
CA ALA A 237 -19.74 20.21 3.69
C ALA A 237 -20.34 18.86 4.18
N LYS A 238 -20.07 17.76 3.47
CA LYS A 238 -20.47 16.40 3.85
C LYS A 238 -19.35 15.58 4.49
N GLN A 239 -18.13 16.10 4.49
CA GLN A 239 -16.99 15.42 5.12
C GLN A 239 -16.98 15.60 6.63
N LEU A 240 -16.56 14.55 7.35
CA LEU A 240 -16.39 14.61 8.80
C LEU A 240 -14.99 15.10 9.13
N PRO A 241 -14.84 16.05 10.09
CA PRO A 241 -13.53 16.49 10.53
C PRO A 241 -12.82 15.43 11.37
N CYS A 242 -11.51 15.38 11.26
CA CYS A 242 -10.64 14.81 12.27
C CYS A 242 -10.18 15.90 13.23
N TYR A 243 -9.61 15.52 14.38
CA TYR A 243 -9.14 16.50 15.36
C TYR A 243 -7.74 16.12 15.82
N LEU A 244 -6.91 17.14 16.01
CA LEU A 244 -5.53 17.00 16.45
C LEU A 244 -5.43 17.34 17.93
N ILE A 245 -4.80 16.45 18.70
CA ILE A 245 -4.39 16.67 20.08
C ILE A 245 -2.94 16.23 20.27
N TYR A 246 -2.40 16.47 21.45
CA TYR A 246 -1.04 16.05 21.81
C TYR A 246 -1.04 15.35 23.16
N THR A 247 -0.08 14.45 23.39
CA THR A 247 0.23 13.96 24.74
C THR A 247 0.67 15.11 25.63
N THR A 248 0.40 15.00 26.93
CA THR A 248 0.82 15.94 27.96
C THR A 248 2.07 15.43 28.70
N GLU A 249 2.68 16.25 29.54
CA GLU A 249 3.76 15.81 30.44
C GLU A 249 3.26 14.71 31.38
N GLU A 250 2.02 14.82 31.87
CA GLU A 250 1.37 13.81 32.70
C GLU A 250 1.24 12.47 31.94
N THR A 251 0.77 12.50 30.69
CA THR A 251 0.71 11.30 29.84
C THR A 251 2.07 10.62 29.71
N LEU A 252 3.12 11.42 29.44
CA LEU A 252 4.49 10.89 29.31
C LEU A 252 5.02 10.33 30.62
N LYS A 253 4.66 10.94 31.75
CA LYS A 253 5.02 10.46 33.10
C LYS A 253 4.35 9.13 33.40
N ILE A 254 3.04 9.00 33.20
CA ILE A 254 2.30 7.74 33.41
C ILE A 254 2.94 6.61 32.59
N ILE A 255 3.22 6.86 31.31
CA ILE A 255 3.87 5.86 30.43
C ILE A 255 5.23 5.44 30.98
N LYS A 256 6.07 6.38 31.42
CA LYS A 256 7.40 6.09 31.96
C LYS A 256 7.35 5.31 33.27
N ASP A 257 6.44 5.67 34.16
CA ASP A 257 6.28 5.03 35.46
C ASP A 257 5.80 3.58 35.34
N HIS A 258 5.03 3.25 34.27
CA HIS A 258 4.47 1.94 33.99
C HIS A 258 5.13 1.19 32.83
N ILE A 259 6.32 1.61 32.39
CA ILE A 259 6.96 1.00 31.20
C ILE A 259 7.18 -0.52 31.34
N SER A 260 7.50 -0.99 32.57
CA SER A 260 7.70 -2.39 32.86
C SER A 260 6.41 -3.24 32.85
N ASP A 261 5.25 -2.56 32.94
CA ASP A 261 3.94 -3.22 32.94
C ASP A 261 3.41 -3.45 31.51
N SER A 262 4.06 -2.85 30.51
CA SER A 262 3.68 -3.02 29.11
C SER A 262 4.10 -4.41 28.59
N ALA A 263 3.17 -5.13 27.97
CA ALA A 263 3.42 -6.41 27.32
C ALA A 263 4.53 -6.35 26.25
N ILE A 264 4.90 -5.15 25.79
CA ILE A 264 6.00 -4.92 24.83
C ILE A 264 7.36 -4.99 25.53
N PHE A 265 7.42 -4.62 26.83
CA PHE A 265 8.68 -4.52 27.58
C PHE A 265 8.83 -5.60 28.65
N ASP A 266 7.75 -6.26 29.06
CA ASP A 266 7.77 -7.34 30.06
C ASP A 266 8.17 -8.72 29.49
N GLY A 267 8.36 -8.82 28.17
CA GLY A 267 8.73 -10.06 27.47
C GLY A 267 7.54 -10.94 27.06
N THR A 268 6.30 -10.53 27.28
CA THR A 268 5.09 -11.24 26.83
C THR A 268 5.03 -11.31 25.31
N ILE A 269 5.37 -10.20 24.63
CA ILE A 269 5.41 -10.09 23.16
C ILE A 269 6.78 -10.55 22.68
N LYS A 270 6.80 -11.54 21.79
CA LYS A 270 7.99 -12.05 21.13
C LYS A 270 8.15 -11.58 19.69
N GLY A 271 7.04 -11.23 19.06
CA GLY A 271 7.00 -10.76 17.67
C GLY A 271 7.61 -9.37 17.49
N ILE A 272 8.28 -9.18 16.37
CA ILE A 272 8.89 -7.89 16.02
C ILE A 272 7.81 -6.95 15.50
N GLY A 273 7.74 -5.75 16.06
CA GLY A 273 6.76 -4.73 15.70
C GLY A 273 7.25 -3.74 14.63
N PRO A 274 6.31 -3.03 13.96
CA PRO A 274 6.65 -2.10 12.90
C PRO A 274 7.38 -0.87 13.44
N ARG A 275 8.47 -0.49 12.78
CA ARG A 275 9.30 0.66 13.14
C ARG A 275 8.56 2.00 13.03
N TYR A 276 7.67 2.13 12.04
CA TYR A 276 7.01 3.38 11.68
C TYR A 276 5.54 3.48 12.18
N CYS A 277 5.08 2.49 12.92
CA CYS A 277 3.82 2.53 13.67
C CYS A 277 4.02 1.89 15.05
N PRO A 278 4.96 2.40 15.85
CA PRO A 278 5.23 1.86 17.18
C PRO A 278 4.08 2.20 18.14
N ALA A 279 3.93 1.40 19.17
CA ALA A 279 3.09 1.73 20.31
C ALA A 279 3.58 3.03 20.97
N ILE A 280 2.69 3.71 21.69
CA ILE A 280 2.99 5.01 22.29
C ILE A 280 4.16 4.91 23.28
N GLU A 281 4.20 3.87 24.11
CA GLU A 281 5.30 3.63 25.05
C GLU A 281 6.65 3.41 24.32
N SER A 282 6.63 2.76 23.16
CA SER A 282 7.84 2.61 22.32
C SER A 282 8.29 3.95 21.71
N LYS A 283 7.34 4.87 21.43
CA LYS A 283 7.68 6.23 20.97
C LYS A 283 8.33 7.03 22.10
N VAL A 284 7.75 6.96 23.30
CA VAL A 284 8.24 7.68 24.49
C VAL A 284 9.66 7.24 24.85
N VAL A 285 9.95 5.96 24.76
CA VAL A 285 11.31 5.43 25.01
C VAL A 285 12.28 5.84 23.90
N ARG A 286 11.89 5.67 22.63
CA ARG A 286 12.77 5.91 21.47
C ARG A 286 13.04 7.39 21.23
N PHE A 287 12.07 8.27 21.52
CA PHE A 287 12.12 9.70 21.31
C PHE A 287 11.96 10.44 22.65
N ALA A 288 12.79 10.09 23.62
CA ALA A 288 12.74 10.60 24.99
C ALA A 288 12.98 12.12 25.09
N ASP A 289 13.58 12.72 24.06
CA ASP A 289 13.82 14.15 23.90
C ASP A 289 12.58 14.95 23.45
N LYS A 290 11.52 14.26 23.02
CA LYS A 290 10.28 14.93 22.59
C LYS A 290 9.39 15.26 23.77
N GLU A 291 9.00 16.53 23.86
CA GLU A 291 8.08 17.03 24.90
C GLU A 291 6.66 16.52 24.73
N ARG A 292 6.24 16.17 23.52
CA ARG A 292 4.89 15.70 23.20
C ARG A 292 4.85 14.89 21.91
N HIS A 293 3.84 14.03 21.80
CA HIS A 293 3.55 13.25 20.59
C HIS A 293 2.19 13.64 20.02
N GLN A 294 2.13 13.73 18.71
CA GLN A 294 0.92 14.07 17.96
C GLN A 294 -0.05 12.89 17.92
N LEU A 295 -1.33 13.15 18.18
CA LEU A 295 -2.43 12.20 18.14
C LEU A 295 -3.60 12.79 17.36
N PHE A 296 -4.40 11.92 16.72
CA PHE A 296 -5.61 12.34 16.02
C PHE A 296 -6.83 11.59 16.57
N LEU A 297 -7.93 12.30 16.67
CA LEU A 297 -9.26 11.77 16.92
C LEU A 297 -9.95 11.63 15.56
N GLU A 298 -10.19 10.39 15.13
CA GLU A 298 -10.67 10.09 13.79
C GLU A 298 -12.01 9.35 13.84
N PRO A 299 -13.07 9.84 13.19
CA PRO A 299 -14.34 9.12 13.09
C PRO A 299 -14.14 7.83 12.29
N GLU A 300 -14.78 6.73 12.69
CA GLU A 300 -14.72 5.44 12.03
C GLU A 300 -15.98 5.11 11.24
N ILE A 301 -17.12 5.73 11.57
CA ILE A 301 -18.44 5.42 11.02
C ILE A 301 -19.23 6.72 10.91
N GLU A 302 -19.94 6.92 9.81
CA GLU A 302 -20.86 8.05 9.64
C GLU A 302 -21.98 8.01 10.68
N GLY A 303 -22.15 9.11 11.43
CA GLY A 303 -23.12 9.17 12.52
C GLY A 303 -22.84 8.27 13.73
N GLY A 304 -21.70 7.57 13.75
CA GLY A 304 -21.35 6.62 14.81
C GLY A 304 -20.72 7.26 16.04
N GLU A 305 -20.68 6.49 17.14
CA GLU A 305 -20.10 6.87 18.43
C GLU A 305 -18.60 6.56 18.56
N SER A 306 -18.04 5.73 17.67
CA SER A 306 -16.65 5.30 17.78
C SER A 306 -15.68 6.30 17.18
N ILE A 307 -14.75 6.79 17.99
CA ILE A 307 -13.61 7.62 17.59
C ILE A 307 -12.32 6.83 17.77
N TYR A 308 -11.54 6.71 16.73
CA TYR A 308 -10.23 6.08 16.72
C TYR A 308 -9.16 7.05 17.21
N LEU A 309 -8.42 6.70 18.26
CA LEU A 309 -7.35 7.52 18.81
C LEU A 309 -6.02 7.22 18.11
N GLN A 310 -5.86 7.76 16.91
CA GLN A 310 -4.69 7.54 16.04
C GLN A 310 -3.38 7.91 16.74
N GLY A 311 -2.44 6.98 16.73
CA GLY A 311 -1.10 7.19 17.28
C GLY A 311 -0.92 6.73 18.72
N PHE A 312 -2.00 6.22 19.37
CA PHE A 312 -2.04 5.81 20.78
C PHE A 312 -2.19 4.29 20.97
N SER A 313 -1.70 3.48 20.02
CA SER A 313 -1.59 2.02 20.20
C SER A 313 -0.73 1.72 21.42
N SER A 314 -1.16 0.78 22.27
CA SER A 314 -0.50 0.47 23.53
C SER A 314 -0.57 -1.03 23.86
N GLY A 315 0.41 -1.54 24.62
CA GLY A 315 0.41 -2.84 25.28
C GLY A 315 0.30 -2.74 26.80
N MET A 316 -0.11 -1.58 27.32
CA MET A 316 -0.29 -1.35 28.77
C MET A 316 -1.51 -2.06 29.32
N PRO A 317 -1.54 -2.39 30.64
CA PRO A 317 -2.74 -2.84 31.35
C PRO A 317 -3.92 -1.87 31.19
N HIS A 318 -5.16 -2.35 31.27
CA HIS A 318 -6.36 -1.54 31.01
C HIS A 318 -6.47 -0.35 31.97
N GLU A 319 -6.16 -0.54 33.25
CA GLU A 319 -6.15 0.54 34.24
C GLU A 319 -5.14 1.65 33.89
N VAL A 320 -3.96 1.28 33.38
CA VAL A 320 -2.96 2.26 32.94
C VAL A 320 -3.41 2.94 31.63
N GLN A 321 -4.04 2.19 30.72
CA GLN A 321 -4.60 2.80 29.49
C GLN A 321 -5.67 3.85 29.83
N GLU A 322 -6.51 3.61 30.84
CA GLU A 322 -7.52 4.57 31.30
C GLU A 322 -6.87 5.84 31.81
N GLU A 323 -5.87 5.74 32.70
CA GLU A 323 -5.12 6.88 33.21
C GLU A 323 -4.44 7.65 32.07
N MET A 324 -3.80 6.96 31.14
CA MET A 324 -3.17 7.54 29.96
C MET A 324 -4.17 8.31 29.09
N VAL A 325 -5.36 7.74 28.84
CA VAL A 325 -6.40 8.40 28.03
C VAL A 325 -6.95 9.62 28.75
N HIS A 326 -7.23 9.52 30.06
CA HIS A 326 -7.77 10.63 30.86
C HIS A 326 -6.77 11.76 31.07
N SER A 327 -5.48 11.55 30.86
CA SER A 327 -4.46 12.60 30.86
C SER A 327 -4.38 13.41 29.56
N LEU A 328 -5.15 13.06 28.53
CA LEU A 328 -5.15 13.73 27.24
C LEU A 328 -6.16 14.89 27.20
N PRO A 329 -5.84 16.02 26.51
CA PRO A 329 -6.73 17.14 26.38
C PRO A 329 -8.07 16.76 25.72
N GLY A 330 -9.18 17.08 26.41
CA GLY A 330 -10.55 16.78 25.96
C GLY A 330 -11.00 15.35 26.21
N LEU A 331 -10.16 14.52 26.81
CA LEU A 331 -10.45 13.11 27.12
C LEU A 331 -10.47 12.83 28.62
N GLU A 332 -10.49 13.85 29.46
CA GLU A 332 -10.41 13.71 30.93
C GLU A 332 -11.55 12.88 31.53
N ASN A 333 -12.69 12.81 30.86
CA ASN A 333 -13.85 11.98 31.24
C ASN A 333 -14.25 11.03 30.12
N ALA A 334 -13.32 10.65 29.27
CA ALA A 334 -13.59 9.84 28.08
C ALA A 334 -14.01 8.43 28.43
N LYS A 335 -15.07 7.94 27.78
CA LYS A 335 -15.49 6.55 27.88
C LYS A 335 -14.77 5.73 26.80
N ILE A 336 -13.98 4.75 27.24
CA ILE A 336 -13.30 3.82 26.34
C ILE A 336 -14.31 2.75 25.90
N LEU A 337 -14.56 2.67 24.59
CA LEU A 337 -15.43 1.67 23.97
C LEU A 337 -14.71 0.36 23.69
N LYS A 338 -13.41 0.47 23.35
CA LYS A 338 -12.54 -0.67 23.07
C LYS A 338 -11.13 -0.32 23.52
N TRP A 339 -10.50 -1.21 24.25
CA TRP A 339 -9.11 -1.08 24.69
C TRP A 339 -8.12 -1.19 23.52
N ALA A 340 -6.98 -0.54 23.63
CA ALA A 340 -5.84 -0.83 22.78
C ALA A 340 -5.38 -2.27 23.02
N TYR A 341 -4.93 -2.92 21.96
CA TYR A 341 -4.36 -4.26 22.05
C TYR A 341 -3.21 -4.44 21.06
N GLN A 342 -2.39 -5.43 21.32
CA GLN A 342 -1.37 -5.91 20.39
C GLN A 342 -1.81 -7.27 19.84
N ILE A 343 -1.38 -7.58 18.63
CA ILE A 343 -1.60 -8.88 17.99
C ILE A 343 -0.28 -9.41 17.45
N GLU A 344 0.06 -10.63 17.79
CA GLU A 344 1.14 -11.39 17.17
C GLU A 344 0.58 -12.42 16.21
N TYR A 345 1.28 -12.65 15.11
CA TYR A 345 0.87 -13.58 14.07
C TYR A 345 2.08 -14.14 13.33
N ASP A 346 1.90 -15.28 12.68
CA ASP A 346 2.92 -15.93 11.87
C ASP A 346 2.90 -15.38 10.44
N ALA A 347 4.10 -15.22 9.86
CA ALA A 347 4.33 -14.80 8.48
C ALA A 347 5.41 -15.67 7.84
N ILE A 348 5.39 -15.76 6.50
CA ILE A 348 6.39 -16.48 5.71
C ILE A 348 7.57 -15.53 5.45
N GLN A 349 8.80 -16.02 5.62
CA GLN A 349 10.01 -15.27 5.27
C GLN A 349 9.99 -14.84 3.79
N PRO A 350 10.01 -13.52 3.50
CA PRO A 350 9.78 -13.01 2.15
C PRO A 350 10.80 -13.49 1.10
N LEU A 351 12.02 -13.80 1.51
CA LEU A 351 13.07 -14.31 0.63
C LEU A 351 12.71 -15.66 -0.02
N GLN A 352 11.70 -16.36 0.50
CA GLN A 352 11.20 -17.61 -0.07
C GLN A 352 10.26 -17.41 -1.26
N PHE A 353 9.81 -16.18 -1.50
CA PHE A 353 9.03 -15.84 -2.69
C PHE A 353 9.93 -15.38 -3.83
N ASP A 354 9.48 -15.61 -5.05
CA ASP A 354 10.05 -14.98 -6.23
C ASP A 354 9.28 -13.68 -6.59
N ALA A 355 9.69 -13.01 -7.65
CA ALA A 355 9.08 -11.74 -8.08
C ALA A 355 7.62 -11.88 -8.56
N THR A 356 7.12 -13.09 -8.77
CA THR A 356 5.71 -13.37 -9.07
C THR A 356 4.87 -13.58 -7.81
N LEU A 357 5.50 -13.54 -6.63
CA LEU A 357 4.94 -13.88 -5.33
C LEU A 357 4.62 -15.39 -5.17
N GLN A 358 5.17 -16.24 -6.05
CA GLN A 358 5.14 -17.69 -5.88
C GLN A 358 6.24 -18.12 -4.90
N VAL A 359 5.94 -19.10 -4.06
CA VAL A 359 6.94 -19.75 -3.19
C VAL A 359 7.93 -20.52 -4.08
N LYS A 360 9.23 -20.21 -3.97
CA LYS A 360 10.29 -20.81 -4.84
C LYS A 360 10.31 -22.33 -4.82
N LYS A 361 10.02 -22.93 -3.66
CA LYS A 361 10.05 -24.37 -3.45
C LYS A 361 8.82 -25.08 -4.02
N TYR A 362 7.67 -24.41 -4.05
CA TYR A 362 6.40 -25.04 -4.42
C TYR A 362 5.71 -24.31 -5.57
N LYS A 363 5.59 -24.93 -6.71
CA LYS A 363 4.74 -24.45 -7.81
C LYS A 363 3.29 -24.41 -7.36
N GLY A 364 2.54 -23.44 -7.86
CA GLY A 364 1.12 -23.29 -7.53
C GLY A 364 0.84 -22.72 -6.13
N LEU A 365 1.86 -22.40 -5.31
CA LEU A 365 1.69 -21.74 -4.01
C LEU A 365 2.16 -20.29 -4.08
N TYR A 366 1.25 -19.36 -3.80
CA TYR A 366 1.50 -17.91 -3.78
C TYR A 366 1.18 -17.34 -2.40
N GLY A 367 1.75 -16.18 -2.10
CA GLY A 367 1.44 -15.44 -0.89
C GLY A 367 1.24 -13.95 -1.18
N ALA A 368 0.37 -13.28 -0.42
CA ALA A 368 0.19 -11.84 -0.52
C ALA A 368 -0.28 -11.20 0.79
N GLY A 369 0.09 -9.95 0.98
CA GLY A 369 -0.27 -9.18 2.16
C GLY A 369 0.63 -9.42 3.35
N GLN A 370 0.08 -9.33 4.55
CA GLN A 370 0.86 -9.37 5.80
C GLN A 370 1.59 -10.69 6.02
N ILE A 371 1.09 -11.78 5.47
CA ILE A 371 1.78 -13.07 5.50
C ILE A 371 3.14 -13.05 4.79
N CYS A 372 3.34 -12.12 3.85
CA CYS A 372 4.62 -11.87 3.18
C CYS A 372 5.47 -10.81 3.91
N GLY A 373 5.18 -10.53 5.18
CA GLY A 373 5.96 -9.62 6.02
C GLY A 373 5.62 -8.13 5.84
N THR A 374 4.57 -7.74 5.13
CA THR A 374 4.14 -6.34 5.01
C THR A 374 3.24 -5.88 6.16
N SER A 375 3.01 -4.57 6.26
CA SER A 375 2.02 -3.98 7.18
C SER A 375 1.30 -2.81 6.51
N GLY A 376 0.02 -3.00 6.20
CA GLY A 376 -0.86 -1.99 5.64
C GLY A 376 -1.82 -2.56 4.59
N TYR A 377 -2.97 -1.90 4.45
CA TYR A 377 -4.03 -2.33 3.55
C TYR A 377 -3.61 -2.19 2.08
N GLU A 378 -2.92 -1.10 1.76
CA GLU A 378 -2.47 -0.78 0.41
C GLU A 378 -1.36 -1.73 -0.06
N GLU A 379 -0.41 -2.03 0.83
CA GLU A 379 0.61 -3.05 0.58
C GLU A 379 -0.04 -4.42 0.32
N ALA A 380 -1.03 -4.76 1.15
CA ALA A 380 -1.76 -6.02 1.00
C ALA A 380 -2.53 -6.07 -0.32
N GLY A 381 -3.24 -5.00 -0.68
CA GLY A 381 -3.95 -4.89 -1.97
C GLY A 381 -3.02 -5.01 -3.17
N GLY A 382 -1.90 -4.27 -3.17
CA GLY A 382 -0.91 -4.34 -4.25
C GLY A 382 -0.30 -5.73 -4.44
N LEU A 383 0.07 -6.40 -3.34
CA LEU A 383 0.57 -7.77 -3.39
C LEU A 383 -0.52 -8.76 -3.85
N GLY A 384 -1.76 -8.60 -3.35
CA GLY A 384 -2.88 -9.45 -3.72
C GLY A 384 -3.18 -9.38 -5.21
N LEU A 385 -3.24 -8.16 -5.76
CA LEU A 385 -3.42 -7.92 -7.19
C LEU A 385 -2.35 -8.64 -8.02
N MET A 386 -1.08 -8.48 -7.66
CA MET A 386 0.04 -9.08 -8.39
C MET A 386 0.07 -10.61 -8.26
N ALA A 387 -0.23 -11.16 -7.09
CA ALA A 387 -0.32 -12.61 -6.91
C ALA A 387 -1.47 -13.21 -7.73
N GLY A 388 -2.63 -12.56 -7.74
CA GLY A 388 -3.78 -12.97 -8.56
C GLY A 388 -3.48 -12.94 -10.06
N ILE A 389 -2.84 -11.87 -10.54
CA ILE A 389 -2.41 -11.75 -11.95
C ILE A 389 -1.44 -12.89 -12.29
N ASN A 390 -0.38 -13.06 -11.52
CA ASN A 390 0.68 -14.03 -11.86
C ASN A 390 0.23 -15.48 -11.72
N ALA A 391 -0.59 -15.82 -10.72
CA ALA A 391 -1.21 -17.13 -10.62
C ALA A 391 -2.09 -17.43 -11.85
N SER A 392 -2.87 -16.44 -12.29
CA SER A 392 -3.73 -16.56 -13.47
C SER A 392 -2.92 -16.74 -14.76
N LEU A 393 -1.88 -15.93 -14.95
CA LEU A 393 -1.00 -16.04 -16.12
C LEU A 393 -0.28 -17.39 -16.18
N ALA A 394 0.20 -17.90 -15.05
CA ALA A 394 0.83 -19.20 -14.95
C ALA A 394 -0.12 -20.34 -15.35
N ILE A 395 -1.38 -20.30 -14.90
CA ILE A 395 -2.43 -21.28 -15.26
C ILE A 395 -2.74 -21.23 -16.77
N LEU A 396 -2.71 -20.02 -17.34
CA LEU A 396 -2.97 -19.81 -18.78
C LEU A 396 -1.75 -20.05 -19.66
N GLY A 397 -0.60 -20.45 -19.09
CA GLY A 397 0.64 -20.68 -19.82
C GLY A 397 1.24 -19.42 -20.46
N LYS A 398 0.98 -18.25 -19.84
CA LYS A 398 1.48 -16.94 -20.28
C LYS A 398 2.70 -16.51 -19.47
N GLU A 399 3.49 -15.60 -20.06
CA GLU A 399 4.64 -15.00 -19.37
C GLU A 399 4.23 -14.26 -18.09
N PRO A 400 5.04 -14.31 -17.03
CA PRO A 400 4.75 -13.63 -15.79
C PRO A 400 4.78 -12.11 -15.97
N PHE A 401 3.92 -11.41 -15.21
CA PHE A 401 3.87 -9.96 -15.17
C PHE A 401 4.63 -9.45 -13.94
N ILE A 402 5.75 -8.79 -14.16
CA ILE A 402 6.63 -8.27 -13.10
C ILE A 402 6.83 -6.78 -13.32
N LEU A 403 6.41 -5.98 -12.34
CA LEU A 403 6.63 -4.55 -12.29
C LEU A 403 8.04 -4.23 -11.79
N LYS A 404 8.71 -3.30 -12.45
CA LYS A 404 10.04 -2.85 -12.08
C LYS A 404 10.00 -1.70 -11.08
N ARG A 405 11.11 -1.45 -10.40
CA ARG A 405 11.26 -0.40 -9.39
C ARG A 405 11.07 1.02 -9.94
N ASN A 406 11.34 1.25 -11.20
CA ASN A 406 11.12 2.54 -11.88
C ASN A 406 9.73 2.68 -12.50
N GLU A 407 8.91 1.63 -12.46
CA GLU A 407 7.56 1.63 -13.03
C GLU A 407 6.48 1.82 -11.96
N SER A 408 6.71 1.32 -10.74
CA SER A 408 5.70 1.37 -9.68
C SER A 408 6.27 1.21 -8.28
N TYR A 409 5.55 1.74 -7.28
CA TYR A 409 5.79 1.44 -5.87
C TYR A 409 5.47 -0.02 -5.52
N ILE A 410 4.51 -0.65 -6.22
CA ILE A 410 4.25 -2.08 -6.10
C ILE A 410 5.50 -2.86 -6.51
N GLY A 411 6.16 -2.49 -7.61
CA GLY A 411 7.42 -3.08 -8.03
C GLY A 411 8.56 -2.87 -7.04
N VAL A 412 8.68 -1.66 -6.46
CA VAL A 412 9.65 -1.38 -5.38
C VAL A 412 9.42 -2.29 -4.18
N MET A 413 8.16 -2.44 -3.75
CA MET A 413 7.80 -3.27 -2.61
C MET A 413 8.12 -4.75 -2.83
N ILE A 414 7.71 -5.31 -3.96
CA ILE A 414 7.95 -6.72 -4.27
C ILE A 414 9.46 -6.99 -4.37
N ASP A 415 10.19 -6.14 -5.09
CA ASP A 415 11.64 -6.29 -5.22
C ASP A 415 12.35 -6.21 -3.86
N ASP A 416 11.98 -5.27 -2.98
CA ASP A 416 12.53 -5.19 -1.63
C ASP A 416 12.26 -6.48 -0.83
N LEU A 417 11.04 -7.01 -0.86
CA LEU A 417 10.65 -8.21 -0.12
C LEU A 417 11.42 -9.45 -0.58
N VAL A 418 11.49 -9.69 -1.90
CA VAL A 418 12.06 -10.92 -2.43
C VAL A 418 13.59 -10.90 -2.59
N THR A 419 14.23 -9.73 -2.46
CA THR A 419 15.70 -9.59 -2.56
C THR A 419 16.37 -9.23 -1.24
N LYS A 420 15.75 -8.35 -0.45
CA LYS A 420 16.30 -7.91 0.85
C LYS A 420 15.69 -8.65 2.02
N GLY A 421 14.45 -9.15 1.84
CA GLY A 421 13.65 -9.66 2.95
C GLY A 421 13.22 -8.56 3.91
N THR A 422 12.74 -8.97 5.07
CA THR A 422 12.46 -8.04 6.17
C THR A 422 12.57 -8.75 7.51
N ASP A 423 13.14 -8.08 8.50
CA ASP A 423 13.20 -8.54 9.89
C ASP A 423 12.08 -7.92 10.75
N GLU A 424 11.41 -6.89 10.24
CA GLU A 424 10.31 -6.18 10.87
C GLU A 424 9.15 -6.03 9.87
N PRO A 425 7.90 -5.78 10.31
CA PRO A 425 6.81 -5.56 9.36
C PRO A 425 7.15 -4.46 8.35
N TYR A 426 7.33 -4.88 7.08
CA TYR A 426 7.69 -3.97 5.99
C TYR A 426 6.60 -2.91 5.81
N ARG A 427 7.01 -1.67 5.71
CA ARG A 427 6.15 -0.54 5.42
C ARG A 427 6.67 0.23 4.23
N LEU A 428 5.79 0.47 3.27
CA LEU A 428 6.14 1.25 2.11
C LEU A 428 6.21 2.74 2.47
N LEU A 429 7.34 3.36 2.13
CA LEU A 429 7.62 4.77 2.34
C LEU A 429 8.14 5.38 1.04
N SER A 430 7.91 6.67 0.83
CA SER A 430 8.45 7.38 -0.35
C SER A 430 9.98 7.33 -0.45
N SER A 431 10.68 7.18 0.69
CA SER A 431 12.14 7.05 0.72
C SER A 431 12.68 5.73 0.19
N ARG A 432 11.82 4.72 -0.01
CA ARG A 432 12.24 3.42 -0.57
C ARG A 432 12.38 3.44 -2.09
N ALA A 433 11.75 4.40 -2.76
CA ALA A 433 11.84 4.57 -4.20
C ALA A 433 13.03 5.48 -4.56
N GLU A 434 13.88 5.01 -5.45
CA GLU A 434 15.00 5.77 -6.01
C GLU A 434 14.50 6.88 -6.97
N TYR A 435 13.41 6.60 -7.69
CA TYR A 435 12.86 7.46 -8.75
C TYR A 435 11.51 8.07 -8.36
N ARG A 436 11.47 8.81 -7.23
CA ARG A 436 10.23 9.33 -6.66
C ARG A 436 9.48 10.30 -7.57
N LEU A 437 10.21 11.05 -8.40
CA LEU A 437 9.61 12.00 -9.31
C LEU A 437 8.98 11.29 -10.53
N LEU A 438 9.41 10.06 -10.85
CA LEU A 438 8.76 9.23 -11.85
C LEU A 438 7.52 8.51 -11.29
N LEU A 439 7.54 8.15 -9.99
CA LEU A 439 6.48 7.36 -9.33
C LEU A 439 5.52 8.27 -8.54
N ARG A 440 4.83 9.16 -9.25
CA ARG A 440 3.95 10.13 -8.59
C ARG A 440 2.51 9.64 -8.47
N HIS A 441 1.76 10.31 -7.59
CA HIS A 441 0.34 10.09 -7.40
C HIS A 441 -0.48 10.46 -8.66
N ASP A 442 -0.11 11.57 -9.32
CA ASP A 442 -0.82 12.11 -10.48
C ASP A 442 -0.63 11.30 -11.78
N ASN A 443 0.35 10.40 -11.84
CA ASN A 443 0.72 9.71 -13.08
C ASN A 443 0.70 8.18 -13.02
N ALA A 444 0.05 7.57 -12.05
CA ALA A 444 -0.01 6.12 -11.95
C ALA A 444 -0.73 5.50 -13.16
N ASP A 445 -1.76 6.16 -13.67
CA ASP A 445 -2.47 5.79 -14.89
C ASP A 445 -1.55 5.82 -16.13
N LEU A 446 -0.75 6.87 -16.29
CA LEU A 446 0.22 6.98 -17.39
C LEU A 446 1.24 5.83 -17.40
N ARG A 447 1.62 5.36 -16.22
CA ARG A 447 2.60 4.27 -16.07
C ARG A 447 2.01 2.88 -16.27
N LEU A 448 0.75 2.65 -15.86
CA LEU A 448 0.23 1.30 -15.65
C LEU A 448 -1.06 0.97 -16.40
N SER A 449 -1.85 1.95 -16.88
CA SER A 449 -3.14 1.66 -17.56
C SER A 449 -2.99 0.86 -18.85
N GLU A 450 -1.88 1.04 -19.58
CA GLU A 450 -1.56 0.23 -20.75
C GLU A 450 -1.37 -1.24 -20.37
N TYR A 451 -0.71 -1.51 -19.24
CA TYR A 451 -0.57 -2.88 -18.72
C TYR A 451 -1.91 -3.45 -18.27
N GLY A 452 -2.72 -2.66 -17.53
CA GLY A 452 -4.05 -3.08 -17.10
C GLY A 452 -4.97 -3.46 -18.26
N HIS A 453 -4.97 -2.67 -19.31
CA HIS A 453 -5.73 -2.94 -20.54
C HIS A 453 -5.22 -4.21 -21.27
N ARG A 454 -3.92 -4.31 -21.50
CA ARG A 454 -3.30 -5.47 -22.18
C ARG A 454 -3.54 -6.79 -21.44
N LEU A 455 -3.62 -6.75 -20.10
CA LEU A 455 -3.96 -7.90 -19.26
C LEU A 455 -5.46 -8.22 -19.26
N GLY A 456 -6.30 -7.34 -19.81
CA GLY A 456 -7.76 -7.49 -19.79
C GLY A 456 -8.40 -7.15 -18.45
N LEU A 457 -7.69 -6.45 -17.57
CA LEU A 457 -8.17 -6.06 -16.23
C LEU A 457 -8.85 -4.69 -16.24
N LEU A 458 -8.41 -3.78 -17.11
CA LEU A 458 -9.01 -2.46 -17.31
C LEU A 458 -9.99 -2.53 -18.49
N SER A 459 -11.21 -2.00 -18.32
CA SER A 459 -12.22 -1.97 -19.39
C SER A 459 -11.79 -1.06 -20.55
N GLU A 460 -12.29 -1.37 -21.74
CA GLU A 460 -12.06 -0.54 -22.94
C GLU A 460 -12.50 0.91 -22.72
N GLU A 461 -13.64 1.13 -22.08
CA GLU A 461 -14.14 2.47 -21.76
C GLU A 461 -13.15 3.27 -20.91
N ARG A 462 -12.65 2.69 -19.82
CA ARG A 462 -11.66 3.33 -18.95
C ARG A 462 -10.33 3.56 -19.68
N TYR A 463 -9.92 2.63 -20.52
CA TYR A 463 -8.71 2.79 -21.32
C TYR A 463 -8.83 3.90 -22.35
N GLN A 464 -9.98 4.05 -23.03
CA GLN A 464 -10.22 5.15 -23.96
C GLN A 464 -10.30 6.50 -23.24
N ALA A 465 -10.92 6.57 -22.06
CA ALA A 465 -10.90 7.77 -21.22
C ALA A 465 -9.47 8.18 -20.84
N PHE A 466 -8.64 7.24 -20.43
CA PHE A 466 -7.21 7.44 -20.16
C PHE A 466 -6.48 7.99 -21.38
N LYS A 467 -6.65 7.41 -22.56
CA LYS A 467 -6.01 7.90 -23.78
C LYS A 467 -6.44 9.31 -24.15
N LYS A 468 -7.74 9.59 -24.05
CA LYS A 468 -8.29 10.92 -24.31
C LYS A 468 -7.69 11.97 -23.37
N LYS A 469 -7.64 11.68 -22.07
CA LYS A 469 -7.04 12.56 -21.06
C LYS A 469 -5.65 13.02 -21.48
N TYR A 470 -4.75 12.07 -21.80
CA TYR A 470 -3.37 12.44 -22.16
C TYR A 470 -3.24 13.10 -23.53
N GLN A 471 -4.10 12.76 -24.49
CA GLN A 471 -4.18 13.48 -25.75
C GLN A 471 -4.61 14.94 -25.54
N ASP A 472 -5.57 15.20 -24.68
CA ASP A 472 -6.04 16.55 -24.39
C ASP A 472 -4.99 17.35 -23.60
N ILE A 473 -4.28 16.74 -22.65
CA ILE A 473 -3.15 17.36 -21.94
C ILE A 473 -2.03 17.74 -22.93
N GLU A 474 -1.64 16.83 -23.84
CA GLU A 474 -0.60 17.12 -24.83
C GLU A 474 -1.00 18.29 -25.75
N LYS A 475 -2.24 18.29 -26.24
CA LYS A 475 -2.76 19.40 -27.06
C LYS A 475 -2.76 20.73 -26.31
N ALA A 476 -3.18 20.73 -25.05
CA ALA A 476 -3.17 21.95 -24.25
C ALA A 476 -1.74 22.47 -24.03
N ILE A 477 -0.77 21.58 -23.76
CA ILE A 477 0.65 21.95 -23.65
C ILE A 477 1.16 22.51 -24.99
N GLU A 478 0.82 21.88 -26.12
CA GLU A 478 1.22 22.34 -27.46
C GLU A 478 0.64 23.72 -27.79
N ILE A 479 -0.63 23.96 -27.46
CA ILE A 479 -1.28 25.28 -27.64
C ILE A 479 -0.55 26.31 -26.79
N MET A 480 -0.29 26.03 -25.51
CA MET A 480 0.42 26.95 -24.61
C MET A 480 1.86 27.25 -25.09
N ASP A 481 2.52 26.28 -25.72
CA ASP A 481 3.89 26.44 -26.24
C ASP A 481 3.93 27.31 -27.50
N LYS A 482 2.91 27.21 -28.38
CA LYS A 482 2.88 27.88 -29.69
C LYS A 482 2.14 29.21 -29.67
N THR A 483 1.30 29.49 -28.69
CA THR A 483 0.39 30.63 -28.68
C THR A 483 0.82 31.66 -27.63
N VAL A 484 0.93 32.91 -28.08
CA VAL A 484 1.16 34.07 -27.21
C VAL A 484 -0.14 34.46 -26.53
N VAL A 485 -0.09 34.71 -25.21
CA VAL A 485 -1.25 35.15 -24.44
C VAL A 485 -1.78 36.47 -25.02
N ALA A 486 -3.01 36.45 -25.53
CA ALA A 486 -3.63 37.58 -26.20
C ALA A 486 -4.09 38.68 -25.23
N ASP A 487 -4.62 38.29 -24.06
CA ASP A 487 -5.05 39.20 -23.00
C ASP A 487 -3.85 39.76 -22.21
N LYS A 488 -3.23 40.79 -22.76
CA LYS A 488 -2.06 41.45 -22.16
C LYS A 488 -2.39 42.18 -20.86
N GLU A 489 -3.59 42.74 -20.74
CA GLU A 489 -4.02 43.43 -19.50
C GLU A 489 -4.25 42.45 -18.36
N GLY A 490 -4.97 41.37 -18.62
CA GLY A 490 -5.16 40.28 -17.67
C GLY A 490 -3.85 39.63 -17.27
N LEU A 491 -2.93 39.40 -18.22
CA LEU A 491 -1.60 38.86 -17.94
C LEU A 491 -0.77 39.80 -17.05
N HIS A 492 -0.76 41.12 -17.36
CA HIS A 492 -0.08 42.11 -16.52
C HIS A 492 -0.61 42.11 -15.09
N LYS A 493 -1.94 42.11 -14.92
CA LYS A 493 -2.56 42.04 -13.61
C LYS A 493 -2.15 40.76 -12.85
N TYR A 494 -2.23 39.63 -13.52
CA TYR A 494 -1.90 38.32 -12.92
C TYR A 494 -0.43 38.23 -12.48
N LEU A 495 0.50 38.68 -13.34
CA LEU A 495 1.93 38.67 -13.03
C LEU A 495 2.27 39.61 -11.86
N ASN A 496 1.68 40.82 -11.84
CA ASN A 496 1.87 41.76 -10.75
C ASN A 496 1.33 41.24 -9.40
N GLU A 497 0.17 40.57 -9.39
CA GLU A 497 -0.37 39.92 -8.19
C GLU A 497 0.60 38.89 -7.60
N LEU A 498 1.41 38.25 -8.46
CA LEU A 498 2.44 37.28 -8.05
C LEU A 498 3.82 37.92 -7.78
N GLY A 499 3.94 39.26 -7.90
CA GLY A 499 5.19 39.96 -7.65
C GLY A 499 6.20 39.90 -8.84
N TYR A 500 5.74 39.55 -10.04
CA TYR A 500 6.55 39.59 -11.26
C TYR A 500 6.42 40.94 -11.96
N GLU A 501 7.54 41.49 -12.41
CA GLU A 501 7.51 42.65 -13.34
C GLU A 501 7.07 42.17 -14.73
N TYR A 502 6.15 42.92 -15.34
CA TYR A 502 5.71 42.70 -16.71
C TYR A 502 6.30 43.80 -17.62
N ASP A 503 7.11 43.36 -18.56
CA ASP A 503 7.87 44.23 -19.47
C ASP A 503 7.12 44.64 -20.77
N GLY A 504 5.85 44.20 -20.89
CA GLY A 504 4.99 44.49 -22.03
C GLY A 504 5.20 43.60 -23.25
N TYR A 505 6.13 42.64 -23.18
CA TYR A 505 6.32 41.65 -24.24
C TYR A 505 5.20 40.59 -24.22
N GLY A 506 4.99 39.98 -25.38
CA GLY A 506 4.11 38.81 -25.48
C GLY A 506 4.81 37.56 -24.97
N TYR A 507 4.24 36.89 -23.99
CA TYR A 507 4.71 35.59 -23.49
C TYR A 507 3.83 34.44 -23.98
N HIS A 508 4.44 33.30 -24.29
CA HIS A 508 3.69 32.07 -24.54
C HIS A 508 3.09 31.56 -23.24
N GLY A 509 1.92 30.89 -23.31
CA GLY A 509 1.24 30.36 -22.15
C GLY A 509 2.12 29.42 -21.34
N LEU A 510 2.93 28.60 -22.02
CA LEU A 510 3.85 27.66 -21.39
C LEU A 510 4.97 28.37 -20.60
N GLU A 511 5.48 29.50 -21.08
CA GLU A 511 6.49 30.30 -20.37
C GLU A 511 5.93 30.87 -19.07
N ILE A 512 4.66 31.27 -19.08
CA ILE A 512 3.97 31.74 -17.88
C ILE A 512 3.77 30.61 -16.91
N LEU A 513 3.26 29.43 -17.38
CA LEU A 513 2.99 28.30 -16.51
C LEU A 513 4.26 27.71 -15.85
N LYS A 514 5.42 27.85 -16.49
CA LYS A 514 6.73 27.46 -15.91
C LYS A 514 7.20 28.32 -14.75
N ARG A 515 6.62 29.51 -14.55
CA ARG A 515 7.00 30.39 -13.43
C ARG A 515 6.47 29.85 -12.09
N PRO A 516 7.21 30.01 -10.98
CA PRO A 516 6.69 29.71 -9.65
C PRO A 516 5.37 30.42 -9.35
N TYR A 517 4.52 29.77 -8.54
CA TYR A 517 3.21 30.29 -8.09
C TYR A 517 2.15 30.51 -9.18
N THR A 518 2.46 30.35 -10.45
CA THR A 518 1.45 30.33 -11.50
C THR A 518 0.67 29.01 -11.50
N ASN A 519 -0.54 29.02 -12.06
CA ASN A 519 -1.35 27.81 -12.20
C ASN A 519 -2.06 27.77 -13.56
N TYR A 520 -2.41 26.54 -13.98
CA TYR A 520 -3.05 26.28 -15.27
C TYR A 520 -4.39 27.03 -15.41
N VAL A 521 -5.23 27.04 -14.38
CA VAL A 521 -6.57 27.65 -14.43
C VAL A 521 -6.48 29.13 -14.80
N LYS A 522 -5.54 29.86 -14.20
CA LYS A 522 -5.31 31.27 -14.50
C LYS A 522 -4.73 31.49 -15.90
N VAL A 523 -3.75 30.68 -16.30
CA VAL A 523 -3.18 30.75 -17.65
C VAL A 523 -4.26 30.45 -18.69
N ALA A 524 -5.06 29.42 -18.51
CA ALA A 524 -6.15 29.04 -19.42
C ALA A 524 -7.21 30.14 -19.51
N SER A 525 -7.53 30.85 -18.42
CA SER A 525 -8.49 31.97 -18.46
C SER A 525 -8.03 33.15 -19.30
N LEU A 526 -6.73 33.25 -19.60
CA LEU A 526 -6.13 34.28 -20.44
C LEU A 526 -5.95 33.85 -21.93
N MET A 527 -6.27 32.58 -22.23
CA MET A 527 -6.06 31.94 -23.53
C MET A 527 -7.37 31.34 -24.06
N PRO A 528 -8.12 32.04 -24.93
CA PRO A 528 -9.39 31.50 -25.46
C PRO A 528 -9.25 30.15 -26.17
N GLU A 529 -8.07 29.84 -26.70
CA GLU A 529 -7.75 28.58 -27.40
C GLU A 529 -7.81 27.36 -26.46
N LEU A 530 -7.79 27.58 -25.13
CA LEU A 530 -7.89 26.54 -24.12
C LEU A 530 -9.31 26.36 -23.55
N ALA A 531 -10.28 27.17 -24.02
CA ALA A 531 -11.64 27.17 -23.45
C ALA A 531 -12.40 25.84 -23.56
N ASP A 532 -12.06 25.01 -24.56
CA ASP A 532 -12.73 23.72 -24.79
C ASP A 532 -12.15 22.57 -23.92
N PHE A 533 -11.06 22.82 -23.19
CA PHE A 533 -10.47 21.80 -22.31
C PHE A 533 -11.05 21.91 -20.90
N HIS A 534 -11.73 20.87 -20.48
CA HIS A 534 -12.32 20.74 -19.14
C HIS A 534 -11.55 19.71 -18.35
N PHE A 535 -10.46 20.13 -17.69
CA PHE A 535 -9.59 19.26 -16.90
C PHE A 535 -10.09 19.14 -15.47
N SER A 536 -10.08 17.91 -14.94
CA SER A 536 -10.26 17.63 -13.53
C SER A 536 -9.07 18.15 -12.69
N TYR A 537 -9.23 18.14 -11.37
CA TYR A 537 -8.13 18.48 -10.45
C TYR A 537 -6.87 17.65 -10.74
N ASP A 538 -7.03 16.33 -10.95
CA ASP A 538 -5.92 15.42 -11.24
C ASP A 538 -5.26 15.68 -12.61
N ASP A 539 -6.05 16.04 -13.61
CA ASP A 539 -5.52 16.37 -14.95
C ASP A 539 -4.67 17.62 -14.89
N ILE A 540 -5.13 18.65 -14.16
CA ILE A 540 -4.38 19.89 -13.93
C ILE A 540 -3.10 19.59 -13.15
N LEU A 541 -3.16 18.80 -12.10
CA LEU A 541 -1.98 18.41 -11.32
C LEU A 541 -0.94 17.69 -12.18
N SER A 542 -1.39 16.77 -13.05
CA SER A 542 -0.53 16.05 -13.98
C SER A 542 0.09 16.98 -15.03
N LEU A 543 -0.73 17.86 -15.64
CA LEU A 543 -0.29 18.84 -16.63
C LEU A 543 0.76 19.80 -16.03
N GLU A 544 0.45 20.41 -14.89
CA GLU A 544 1.35 21.36 -14.22
C GLU A 544 2.67 20.71 -13.80
N THR A 545 2.60 19.48 -13.27
CA THR A 545 3.81 18.76 -12.89
C THR A 545 4.69 18.45 -14.10
N ARG A 546 4.11 18.02 -15.21
CA ARG A 546 4.85 17.75 -16.44
C ARG A 546 5.54 19.00 -16.99
N VAL A 547 4.87 20.17 -16.91
CA VAL A 547 5.42 21.44 -17.39
C VAL A 547 6.48 22.00 -16.44
N LYS A 548 6.16 22.10 -15.16
CA LYS A 548 7.05 22.77 -14.18
C LYS A 548 8.28 21.94 -13.82
N TYR A 549 8.16 20.61 -13.84
CA TYR A 549 9.23 19.69 -13.46
C TYR A 549 9.87 18.97 -14.66
N GLU A 550 9.58 19.40 -15.90
CA GLU A 550 10.03 18.77 -17.14
C GLU A 550 11.53 18.44 -17.14
N GLY A 551 12.39 19.40 -16.77
CA GLY A 551 13.84 19.22 -16.74
C GLY A 551 14.30 18.19 -15.72
N TYR A 552 13.67 18.16 -14.54
CA TYR A 552 13.98 17.19 -13.49
C TYR A 552 13.49 15.79 -13.87
N ILE A 553 12.30 15.67 -14.46
CA ILE A 553 11.73 14.40 -14.93
C ILE A 553 12.64 13.80 -16.00
N LYS A 554 13.01 14.57 -17.05
CA LYS A 554 13.91 14.11 -18.11
C LYS A 554 15.29 13.69 -17.58
N LYS A 555 15.80 14.38 -16.57
CA LYS A 555 17.06 13.98 -15.91
C LYS A 555 16.91 12.64 -15.20
N GLU A 556 15.87 12.46 -14.39
CA GLU A 556 15.62 11.23 -13.65
C GLU A 556 15.32 10.05 -14.58
N GLU A 557 14.57 10.27 -15.68
CA GLU A 557 14.36 9.28 -16.75
C GLU A 557 15.66 8.80 -17.39
N LYS A 558 16.56 9.74 -17.69
CA LYS A 558 17.87 9.42 -18.27
C LYS A 558 18.75 8.63 -17.31
N GLU A 559 18.77 9.01 -16.03
CA GLU A 559 19.48 8.29 -14.98
C GLU A 559 18.91 6.89 -14.80
N ALA A 560 17.57 6.76 -14.71
CA ALA A 560 16.88 5.48 -14.64
C ALA A 560 17.20 4.59 -15.84
N ALA A 561 17.12 5.10 -17.06
CA ALA A 561 17.41 4.34 -18.28
C ALA A 561 18.86 3.85 -18.34
N SER A 562 19.81 4.65 -17.85
CA SER A 562 21.23 4.25 -17.78
C SER A 562 21.45 3.11 -16.78
N LEU A 563 20.87 3.20 -15.59
CA LEU A 563 20.98 2.18 -14.54
C LEU A 563 20.23 0.89 -14.93
N ILE A 564 19.05 1.01 -15.53
CA ILE A 564 18.23 -0.12 -15.96
C ILE A 564 18.97 -1.03 -16.94
N LYS A 565 19.78 -0.48 -17.85
CA LYS A 565 20.59 -1.30 -18.77
C LYS A 565 21.56 -2.21 -18.01
N GLN A 566 22.15 -1.74 -16.94
CA GLN A 566 23.06 -2.54 -16.09
C GLN A 566 22.26 -3.46 -15.16
N GLU A 567 21.21 -2.94 -14.54
CA GLU A 567 20.38 -3.67 -13.59
C GLU A 567 19.57 -4.82 -14.21
N ASN A 568 19.09 -4.65 -15.44
CA ASN A 568 18.29 -5.67 -16.14
C ASN A 568 19.13 -6.79 -16.78
N LEU A 569 20.46 -6.78 -16.62
CA LEU A 569 21.26 -7.89 -17.10
C LEU A 569 20.82 -9.18 -16.39
N ALA A 570 20.20 -10.07 -17.14
CA ALA A 570 19.65 -11.31 -16.60
C ALA A 570 20.76 -12.21 -16.05
N LEU A 571 20.51 -12.82 -14.91
CA LEU A 571 21.35 -13.85 -14.33
C LEU A 571 20.76 -15.23 -14.66
N PRO A 572 21.58 -16.20 -15.08
CA PRO A 572 21.10 -17.56 -15.29
C PRO A 572 20.53 -18.17 -14.01
N LEU A 573 19.41 -18.88 -14.14
CA LEU A 573 18.71 -19.46 -12.98
C LEU A 573 19.46 -20.65 -12.35
N ASP A 574 20.38 -21.25 -13.10
CA ASP A 574 21.16 -22.42 -12.73
C ASP A 574 22.53 -22.09 -12.12
N VAL A 575 22.78 -20.85 -11.76
CA VAL A 575 24.06 -20.45 -11.14
C VAL A 575 24.13 -20.99 -9.72
N ASP A 576 25.11 -21.85 -9.45
CA ASP A 576 25.53 -22.20 -8.10
C ASP A 576 26.52 -21.13 -7.59
N TYR A 577 25.99 -20.16 -6.86
CA TYR A 577 26.77 -19.04 -6.34
C TYR A 577 27.84 -19.47 -5.33
N LEU A 578 27.70 -20.64 -4.68
CA LEU A 578 28.69 -21.17 -3.73
C LEU A 578 30.02 -21.51 -4.41
N THR A 579 29.97 -21.87 -5.70
CA THR A 579 31.14 -22.26 -6.49
C THR A 579 31.82 -21.09 -7.21
N VAL A 580 31.20 -19.90 -7.26
CA VAL A 580 31.76 -18.73 -7.96
C VAL A 580 33.06 -18.27 -7.29
N SER A 581 34.18 -18.46 -8.00
CA SER A 581 35.51 -18.10 -7.52
C SER A 581 35.67 -16.57 -7.38
N GLY A 582 36.34 -16.14 -6.32
CA GLY A 582 36.61 -14.71 -6.05
C GLY A 582 35.54 -13.96 -5.27
N LEU A 583 34.28 -14.46 -5.20
CA LEU A 583 33.27 -13.88 -4.33
C LEU A 583 33.61 -14.13 -2.85
N ARG A 584 33.30 -13.14 -1.99
CA ARG A 584 33.36 -13.32 -0.54
C ARG A 584 32.37 -14.40 -0.07
N ILE A 585 32.70 -15.09 1.01
CA ILE A 585 31.84 -16.17 1.57
C ILE A 585 30.43 -15.66 1.85
N GLU A 586 30.30 -14.49 2.49
CA GLU A 586 29.00 -13.86 2.77
C GLU A 586 28.20 -13.62 1.49
N ALA A 587 28.82 -13.02 0.47
CA ALA A 587 28.18 -12.74 -0.82
C ALA A 587 27.72 -14.04 -1.50
N ARG A 588 28.54 -15.12 -1.50
CA ARG A 588 28.15 -16.43 -2.03
C ARG A 588 26.89 -16.97 -1.34
N GLN A 589 26.90 -16.97 0.00
CA GLN A 589 25.76 -17.47 0.79
C GLN A 589 24.50 -16.67 0.54
N LYS A 590 24.59 -15.34 0.52
CA LYS A 590 23.46 -14.44 0.29
C LYS A 590 22.91 -14.55 -1.14
N LEU A 591 23.76 -14.56 -2.15
CA LEU A 591 23.38 -14.74 -3.54
C LEU A 591 22.73 -16.12 -3.74
N ASN A 592 23.27 -17.16 -3.12
CA ASN A 592 22.73 -18.53 -3.22
C ASN A 592 21.39 -18.69 -2.48
N ALA A 593 21.16 -17.96 -1.41
CA ALA A 593 19.87 -17.97 -0.70
C ALA A 593 18.77 -17.24 -1.50
N VAL A 594 19.11 -16.13 -2.14
CA VAL A 594 18.14 -15.29 -2.86
C VAL A 594 17.90 -15.76 -4.28
N HIS A 595 18.91 -16.30 -4.98
CA HIS A 595 18.87 -16.61 -6.41
C HIS A 595 18.33 -15.45 -7.26
N PRO A 596 19.03 -14.29 -7.27
CA PRO A 596 18.55 -13.10 -7.97
C PRO A 596 18.45 -13.36 -9.47
N ARG A 597 17.41 -12.82 -10.11
CA ARG A 597 17.18 -12.96 -11.56
C ARG A 597 17.94 -11.94 -12.40
N THR A 598 18.42 -10.86 -11.78
CA THR A 598 19.15 -9.80 -12.48
C THR A 598 20.32 -9.29 -11.62
N ILE A 599 21.27 -8.63 -12.29
CA ILE A 599 22.39 -7.95 -11.61
C ILE A 599 21.89 -6.88 -10.64
N GLY A 600 20.83 -6.15 -11.00
CA GLY A 600 20.23 -5.17 -10.11
C GLY A 600 19.69 -5.80 -8.83
N GLN A 601 18.99 -6.93 -8.92
CA GLN A 601 18.57 -7.66 -7.73
C GLN A 601 19.77 -8.12 -6.90
N ALA A 602 20.79 -8.70 -7.54
CA ALA A 602 22.01 -9.12 -6.86
C ALA A 602 22.69 -7.98 -6.09
N SER A 603 22.76 -6.79 -6.68
CA SER A 603 23.42 -5.61 -6.06
C SER A 603 22.67 -5.05 -4.86
N ARG A 604 21.37 -5.32 -4.73
CA ARG A 604 20.53 -4.86 -3.61
C ARG A 604 20.48 -5.83 -2.43
N ILE A 605 21.04 -7.02 -2.56
CA ILE A 605 21.07 -8.01 -1.48
C ILE A 605 21.99 -7.50 -0.36
N PRO A 606 21.51 -7.39 0.90
CA PRO A 606 22.36 -7.02 2.02
C PRO A 606 23.54 -7.96 2.18
N GLY A 607 24.76 -7.42 2.25
CA GLY A 607 26.00 -8.20 2.33
C GLY A 607 26.69 -8.45 0.98
N VAL A 608 26.06 -8.10 -0.14
CA VAL A 608 26.68 -8.07 -1.47
C VAL A 608 27.13 -6.64 -1.78
N ASN A 609 28.39 -6.45 -2.11
CA ASN A 609 28.97 -5.14 -2.41
C ASN A 609 29.29 -4.97 -3.91
N PRO A 610 29.61 -3.75 -4.40
CA PRO A 610 29.92 -3.51 -5.80
C PRO A 610 31.10 -4.35 -6.34
N ALA A 611 32.08 -4.70 -5.51
CA ALA A 611 33.19 -5.55 -5.92
C ALA A 611 32.72 -7.00 -6.17
N ASP A 612 31.82 -7.52 -5.33
CA ASP A 612 31.21 -8.84 -5.55
C ASP A 612 30.42 -8.89 -6.87
N ILE A 613 29.69 -7.83 -7.20
CA ILE A 613 28.96 -7.72 -8.48
C ILE A 613 29.92 -7.72 -9.66
N SER A 614 31.02 -6.98 -9.55
CA SER A 614 32.05 -6.95 -10.62
C SER A 614 32.68 -8.34 -10.84
N ILE A 615 33.01 -9.06 -9.77
CA ILE A 615 33.53 -10.42 -9.83
C ILE A 615 32.51 -11.37 -10.43
N LEU A 616 31.25 -11.30 -10.02
CA LEU A 616 30.17 -12.11 -10.55
C LEU A 616 30.03 -11.94 -12.07
N LEU A 617 29.97 -10.68 -12.53
CA LEU A 617 29.89 -10.34 -13.95
C LEU A 617 31.06 -10.89 -14.77
N LEU A 618 32.29 -10.70 -14.28
CA LEU A 618 33.50 -11.19 -14.94
C LEU A 618 33.51 -12.72 -15.03
N THR A 619 33.12 -13.39 -13.95
CA THR A 619 33.09 -14.86 -13.91
C THR A 619 32.04 -15.41 -14.86
N LEU A 620 30.81 -14.91 -14.82
CA LEU A 620 29.74 -15.40 -15.69
C LEU A 620 30.02 -15.13 -17.18
N ARG A 621 30.65 -13.99 -17.52
CA ARG A 621 31.07 -13.71 -18.91
C ARG A 621 32.20 -14.66 -19.36
N ARG A 622 33.20 -14.88 -18.50
CA ARG A 622 34.28 -15.83 -18.79
C ARG A 622 33.74 -17.25 -19.03
N ASP A 623 32.73 -17.65 -18.27
CA ASP A 623 32.15 -18.98 -18.33
C ASP A 623 31.05 -19.09 -19.42
N GLY A 624 30.87 -18.05 -20.24
CA GLY A 624 29.91 -18.03 -21.38
C GLY A 624 28.43 -18.05 -20.95
N LYS A 625 28.15 -17.66 -19.70
CA LYS A 625 26.79 -17.63 -19.12
C LYS A 625 26.11 -16.26 -19.21
N LEU A 626 26.86 -15.22 -19.63
CA LEU A 626 26.39 -13.84 -19.88
C LEU A 626 26.93 -13.30 -21.20
#